data_b0c1044a2c0a2a4caace11198cd7bccb
#
_entry.id   b0c1044a2c0a2a4caace11198cd7bccb
#
_cell.length_a   1.000
_cell.length_b   1.000
_cell.length_c   1.000
_cell.angle_alpha   90.00
_cell.angle_beta   90.00
_cell.angle_gamma   90.00
#
_symmetry.space_group_name_H-M   'P 1'
#
loop_
_entity.id
_entity.type
_entity.pdbx_description
1 polymer ?
#
loop_
_entity_poly.entity_id
_entity_poly.type
_entity_poly.pdbx_seq_one_letter_code
_entity_poly.pdbx_strand_id
1 'polypeptide(L)'
;MIYPFNAWDAFKIALTIEENGLRFYREAARKFSGPIADLFNSLAQEEEIHKAIFAKYLGTLPKEQPTIYDPDNETDDYLKMMAGLNVFKSDAAQADSLLAGISTVREALALAMGFEKDSIVFFVQLKNASDTLGDEMSVDRLIMEEAKHLRKLARIYNRADA
;
A
#
# COMPACT_ATOMS: atom_id res chain seq x y z
N MET A 1 9.63 -23.85 1.94
CA MET A 1 10.37 -22.63 1.54
C MET A 1 10.23 -21.70 2.73
N ILE A 2 11.32 -21.44 3.44
CA ILE A 2 11.29 -20.60 4.66
C ILE A 2 11.49 -19.18 4.18
N TYR A 3 10.42 -18.35 4.27
CA TYR A 3 10.53 -16.94 3.98
C TYR A 3 11.19 -16.26 5.19
N PRO A 4 12.22 -15.47 4.96
CA PRO A 4 13.01 -14.85 6.01
C PRO A 4 12.34 -13.61 6.63
N PHE A 5 11.07 -13.35 6.34
CA PHE A 5 10.31 -12.26 6.94
C PHE A 5 9.85 -12.61 8.35
N ASN A 6 10.23 -11.82 9.28
CA ASN A 6 9.54 -11.66 10.52
C ASN A 6 8.16 -11.04 10.20
N ALA A 7 7.08 -11.69 10.61
CA ALA A 7 5.72 -11.22 10.35
C ALA A 7 5.51 -9.76 10.82
N TRP A 8 6.14 -9.37 11.93
CA TRP A 8 6.07 -8.02 12.46
C TRP A 8 6.63 -6.97 11.48
N ASP A 9 7.78 -7.25 10.84
CA ASP A 9 8.38 -6.35 9.85
C ASP A 9 7.52 -6.25 8.60
N ALA A 10 6.96 -7.37 8.13
CA ALA A 10 6.06 -7.39 6.99
C ALA A 10 4.79 -6.57 7.24
N PHE A 11 4.17 -6.70 8.42
CA PHE A 11 3.00 -5.90 8.80
C PHE A 11 3.32 -4.43 9.00
N LYS A 12 4.51 -4.10 9.48
CA LYS A 12 4.99 -2.72 9.58
C LYS A 12 5.15 -2.07 8.21
N ILE A 13 5.63 -2.81 7.22
CA ILE A 13 5.70 -2.33 5.83
C ILE A 13 4.31 -2.16 5.26
N ALA A 14 3.40 -3.12 5.46
CA ALA A 14 2.01 -2.99 5.06
C ALA A 14 1.37 -1.71 5.62
N LEU A 15 1.54 -1.48 6.93
CA LEU A 15 1.06 -0.26 7.59
C LEU A 15 1.63 1.02 6.93
N THR A 16 2.92 1.02 6.59
CA THR A 16 3.56 2.16 5.92
C THR A 16 2.99 2.38 4.51
N ILE A 17 2.68 1.31 3.78
CA ILE A 17 2.03 1.39 2.46
C ILE A 17 0.68 2.09 2.59
N GLU A 18 -0.17 1.66 3.53
CA GLU A 18 -1.49 2.26 3.77
C GLU A 18 -1.40 3.73 4.23
N GLU A 19 -0.45 4.05 5.09
CA GLU A 19 -0.21 5.44 5.54
C GLU A 19 0.15 6.36 4.38
N ASN A 20 0.98 5.88 3.47
CA ASN A 20 1.39 6.64 2.29
C ASN A 20 0.24 6.76 1.28
N GLY A 21 -0.56 5.71 1.06
CA GLY A 21 -1.77 5.74 0.23
C GLY A 21 -2.78 6.75 0.75
N LEU A 22 -3.10 6.67 2.03
CA LEU A 22 -3.99 7.61 2.72
C LEU A 22 -3.53 9.06 2.53
N ARG A 23 -2.24 9.31 2.72
CA ARG A 23 -1.67 10.65 2.54
C ARG A 23 -1.79 11.12 1.10
N PHE A 24 -1.39 10.29 0.15
CA PHE A 24 -1.50 10.60 -1.27
C PHE A 24 -2.94 10.95 -1.66
N TYR A 25 -3.91 10.12 -1.30
CA TYR A 25 -5.31 10.36 -1.65
C TYR A 25 -5.88 11.62 -0.99
N ARG A 26 -5.50 11.93 0.24
CA ARG A 26 -5.89 13.19 0.90
C ARG A 26 -5.33 14.42 0.18
N GLU A 27 -4.06 14.40 -0.21
CA GLU A 27 -3.45 15.51 -0.93
C GLU A 27 -3.99 15.63 -2.37
N ALA A 28 -4.22 14.51 -3.05
CA ALA A 28 -4.86 14.51 -4.37
C ALA A 28 -6.29 15.09 -4.31
N ALA A 29 -7.06 14.73 -3.28
CA ALA A 29 -8.40 15.28 -3.07
C ALA A 29 -8.39 16.80 -2.83
N ARG A 30 -7.33 17.34 -2.21
CA ARG A 30 -7.18 18.79 -2.03
C ARG A 30 -6.76 19.52 -3.31
N LYS A 31 -6.01 18.82 -4.17
CA LYS A 31 -5.46 19.39 -5.41
C LYS A 31 -6.51 19.50 -6.51
N PHE A 32 -7.46 18.57 -6.55
CA PHE A 32 -8.51 18.52 -7.55
C PHE A 32 -9.86 18.93 -6.97
N SER A 33 -10.90 18.98 -7.79
CA SER A 33 -12.26 19.37 -7.39
C SER A 33 -13.32 18.46 -8.03
N GLY A 34 -14.57 18.57 -7.55
CA GLY A 34 -15.71 17.83 -8.08
C GLY A 34 -15.56 16.30 -7.93
N PRO A 35 -16.09 15.51 -8.88
CA PRO A 35 -16.14 14.05 -8.78
C PRO A 35 -14.76 13.39 -8.61
N ILE A 36 -13.68 14.04 -9.04
CA ILE A 36 -12.31 13.54 -8.86
C ILE A 36 -11.85 13.70 -7.42
N ALA A 37 -12.14 14.84 -6.79
CA ALA A 37 -11.88 15.03 -5.37
C ALA A 37 -12.69 14.04 -4.52
N ASP A 38 -13.96 13.80 -4.87
CA ASP A 38 -14.83 12.86 -4.19
C ASP A 38 -14.30 11.42 -4.30
N LEU A 39 -13.77 11.05 -5.48
CA LEU A 39 -13.10 9.77 -5.68
C LEU A 39 -11.92 9.60 -4.73
N PHE A 40 -10.99 10.57 -4.72
CA PHE A 40 -9.80 10.49 -3.87
C PHE A 40 -10.14 10.54 -2.38
N ASN A 41 -11.15 11.31 -1.97
CA ASN A 41 -11.64 11.28 -0.59
C ASN A 41 -12.22 9.91 -0.20
N SER A 42 -12.97 9.26 -1.12
CA SER A 42 -13.49 7.90 -0.88
C SER A 42 -12.35 6.89 -0.72
N LEU A 43 -11.34 6.95 -1.57
CA LEU A 43 -10.16 6.08 -1.46
C LEU A 43 -9.40 6.34 -0.16
N ALA A 44 -9.19 7.59 0.21
CA ALA A 44 -8.55 7.94 1.48
C ALA A 44 -9.27 7.35 2.71
N GLN A 45 -10.60 7.30 2.69
CA GLN A 45 -11.37 6.68 3.78
C GLN A 45 -11.17 5.16 3.82
N GLU A 46 -11.07 4.51 2.66
CA GLU A 46 -10.82 3.07 2.57
C GLU A 46 -9.41 2.73 3.06
N GLU A 47 -8.37 3.52 2.68
CA GLU A 47 -7.01 3.38 3.21
C GLU A 47 -6.91 3.59 4.73
N GLU A 48 -7.69 4.48 5.29
CA GLU A 48 -7.73 4.67 6.75
C GLU A 48 -8.23 3.43 7.49
N ILE A 49 -9.19 2.71 6.88
CA ILE A 49 -9.70 1.44 7.41
C ILE A 49 -8.63 0.34 7.29
N HIS A 50 -7.97 0.23 6.14
CA HIS A 50 -6.89 -0.75 5.92
C HIS A 50 -5.73 -0.51 6.90
N LYS A 51 -5.29 0.73 7.06
CA LYS A 51 -4.30 1.13 8.05
C LYS A 51 -4.68 0.69 9.47
N ALA A 52 -5.93 0.90 9.87
CA ALA A 52 -6.42 0.50 11.19
C ALA A 52 -6.38 -1.03 11.39
N ILE A 53 -6.68 -1.79 10.33
CA ILE A 53 -6.58 -3.26 10.32
C ILE A 53 -5.13 -3.68 10.55
N PHE A 54 -4.17 -3.17 9.78
CA PHE A 54 -2.76 -3.51 9.94
C PHE A 54 -2.19 -3.08 11.29
N ALA A 55 -2.55 -1.89 11.78
CA ALA A 55 -2.13 -1.41 13.09
C ALA A 55 -2.63 -2.32 14.22
N LYS A 56 -3.88 -2.79 14.13
CA LYS A 56 -4.44 -3.76 15.08
C LYS A 56 -3.63 -5.06 15.08
N TYR A 57 -3.36 -5.63 13.90
CA TYR A 57 -2.59 -6.88 13.81
C TYR A 57 -1.16 -6.71 14.31
N LEU A 58 -0.49 -5.65 13.94
CA LEU A 58 0.85 -5.35 14.42
C LEU A 58 0.90 -5.30 15.96
N GLY A 59 -0.16 -4.77 16.59
CA GLY A 59 -0.31 -4.72 18.05
C GLY A 59 -0.49 -6.09 18.71
N THR A 60 -0.91 -7.12 17.98
CA THR A 60 -1.10 -8.49 18.49
C THR A 60 0.13 -9.37 18.32
N LEU A 61 1.06 -8.98 17.46
CA LEU A 61 2.26 -9.77 17.18
C LEU A 61 3.31 -9.59 18.28
N PRO A 62 4.02 -10.67 18.66
CA PRO A 62 5.16 -10.56 19.55
C PRO A 62 6.24 -9.65 18.96
N LYS A 63 6.73 -8.69 19.75
CA LYS A 63 7.81 -7.78 19.30
C LYS A 63 9.14 -8.49 19.09
N GLU A 64 9.35 -9.57 19.84
CA GLU A 64 10.53 -10.44 19.74
C GLU A 64 10.12 -11.70 18.98
N GLN A 65 10.35 -11.72 17.70
CA GLN A 65 10.26 -12.94 16.91
C GLN A 65 11.67 -13.50 16.71
N PRO A 66 11.84 -14.83 16.70
CA PRO A 66 13.14 -15.41 16.39
C PRO A 66 13.58 -14.87 15.03
N THR A 67 14.77 -14.30 15.01
CA THR A 67 15.44 -13.90 13.77
C THR A 67 15.56 -15.14 12.90
N ILE A 68 14.84 -15.19 11.81
CA ILE A 68 15.00 -16.26 10.84
C ILE A 68 16.40 -16.07 10.26
N TYR A 69 17.19 -17.13 10.33
CA TYR A 69 18.54 -17.13 9.81
C TYR A 69 18.52 -16.82 8.30
N ASP A 70 18.97 -15.62 7.95
CA ASP A 70 19.11 -15.12 6.59
C ASP A 70 20.61 -14.83 6.36
N PRO A 71 21.42 -15.89 6.07
CA PRO A 71 22.87 -15.75 5.99
C PRO A 71 23.33 -14.86 4.82
N ASP A 72 22.51 -14.71 3.81
CA ASP A 72 22.82 -14.00 2.59
C ASP A 72 22.19 -12.59 2.53
N ASN A 73 21.46 -12.19 3.58
CA ASN A 73 20.76 -10.90 3.68
C ASN A 73 19.75 -10.62 2.54
N GLU A 74 19.35 -11.68 1.81
CA GLU A 74 18.46 -11.56 0.65
C GLU A 74 17.10 -10.95 1.03
N THR A 75 16.67 -11.15 2.25
CA THR A 75 15.40 -10.63 2.76
C THR A 75 15.45 -9.16 3.06
N ASP A 76 16.48 -8.73 3.76
CA ASP A 76 16.66 -7.33 4.10
C ASP A 76 16.84 -6.53 2.81
N ASP A 77 17.58 -7.05 1.84
CA ASP A 77 17.75 -6.46 0.53
C ASP A 77 16.44 -6.46 -0.28
N TYR A 78 15.64 -7.54 -0.21
CA TYR A 78 14.32 -7.59 -0.82
C TYR A 78 13.36 -6.57 -0.20
N LEU A 79 13.33 -6.45 1.14
CA LEU A 79 12.52 -5.46 1.85
C LEU A 79 12.92 -4.03 1.51
N LYS A 80 14.21 -3.75 1.50
CA LYS A 80 14.76 -2.45 1.10
C LYS A 80 14.44 -2.15 -0.35
N MET A 81 14.54 -3.15 -1.23
CA MET A 81 14.18 -3.03 -2.63
C MET A 81 12.67 -2.76 -2.77
N MET A 82 11.81 -3.53 -2.12
CA MET A 82 10.37 -3.33 -2.17
C MET A 82 9.97 -1.97 -1.56
N ALA A 83 10.58 -1.57 -0.45
CA ALA A 83 10.40 -0.24 0.12
C ALA A 83 10.96 0.87 -0.77
N GLY A 84 12.00 0.58 -1.55
CA GLY A 84 12.65 1.54 -2.46
C GLY A 84 12.05 1.61 -3.86
N LEU A 85 11.48 0.50 -4.36
CA LEU A 85 10.76 0.43 -5.64
C LEU A 85 9.30 0.84 -5.49
N ASN A 86 8.73 0.76 -4.29
CA ASN A 86 7.44 1.34 -4.04
C ASN A 86 7.51 2.82 -4.38
N VAL A 87 6.61 3.25 -5.24
CA VAL A 87 6.35 4.65 -5.54
C VAL A 87 6.10 5.42 -4.23
N PHE A 88 5.71 4.71 -3.17
CA PHE A 88 5.74 5.12 -1.78
C PHE A 88 7.13 4.93 -1.15
N LYS A 89 8.09 5.71 -1.60
CA LYS A 89 9.30 5.86 -0.80
C LYS A 89 8.89 6.31 0.60
N SER A 90 9.47 5.68 1.58
CA SER A 90 9.17 5.84 3.02
C SER A 90 9.33 7.26 3.58
N ASP A 91 9.59 8.24 2.72
CA ASP A 91 9.75 9.64 3.08
C ASP A 91 8.51 10.45 2.65
N ALA A 92 7.82 10.97 3.66
CA ALA A 92 6.67 11.86 3.51
C ALA A 92 6.94 13.03 2.54
N ALA A 93 8.17 13.54 2.49
CA ALA A 93 8.59 14.61 1.61
C ALA A 93 8.57 14.20 0.13
N GLN A 94 8.74 12.91 -0.18
CA GLN A 94 8.73 12.43 -1.56
C GLN A 94 7.33 12.24 -2.13
N ALA A 95 6.36 11.81 -1.32
CA ALA A 95 4.95 11.75 -1.75
C ALA A 95 4.43 13.15 -2.09
N ASP A 96 4.78 14.15 -1.29
CA ASP A 96 4.44 15.56 -1.56
C ASP A 96 5.14 16.07 -2.82
N SER A 97 6.40 15.68 -3.04
CA SER A 97 7.15 16.05 -4.26
C SER A 97 6.56 15.43 -5.52
N LEU A 98 6.11 14.15 -5.46
CA LEU A 98 5.45 13.49 -6.57
C LEU A 98 4.15 14.20 -6.96
N LEU A 99 3.32 14.56 -5.96
CA LEU A 99 2.09 15.30 -6.19
C LEU A 99 2.33 16.75 -6.67
N ALA A 100 3.41 17.37 -6.21
CA ALA A 100 3.78 18.71 -6.70
C ALA A 100 4.07 18.72 -8.20
N GLY A 101 4.66 17.65 -8.74
CA GLY A 101 4.95 17.46 -10.17
C GLY A 101 3.73 17.12 -11.04
N ILE A 102 2.60 16.71 -10.44
CA ILE A 102 1.38 16.32 -11.16
C ILE A 102 0.60 17.58 -11.57
N SER A 103 0.30 17.69 -12.84
CA SER A 103 -0.46 18.80 -13.39
C SER A 103 -1.88 18.43 -13.82
N THR A 104 -2.12 17.18 -14.12
CA THR A 104 -3.39 16.69 -14.69
C THR A 104 -4.03 15.59 -13.84
N VAL A 105 -5.35 15.48 -13.95
CA VAL A 105 -6.12 14.38 -13.36
C VAL A 105 -5.61 13.02 -13.84
N ARG A 106 -5.26 12.93 -15.12
CA ARG A 106 -4.76 11.70 -15.74
C ARG A 106 -3.44 11.23 -15.12
N GLU A 107 -2.52 12.15 -14.88
CA GLU A 107 -1.25 11.87 -14.20
C GLU A 107 -1.50 11.37 -12.76
N ALA A 108 -2.42 12.03 -12.04
CA ALA A 108 -2.79 11.62 -10.69
C ALA A 108 -3.40 10.19 -10.66
N LEU A 109 -4.30 9.90 -11.60
CA LEU A 109 -4.91 8.56 -11.71
C LEU A 109 -3.88 7.50 -12.10
N ALA A 110 -2.94 7.82 -13.00
CA ALA A 110 -1.88 6.89 -13.39
C ALA A 110 -0.97 6.55 -12.21
N LEU A 111 -0.60 7.56 -11.41
CA LEU A 111 0.20 7.38 -10.21
C LEU A 111 -0.56 6.56 -9.17
N ALA A 112 -1.84 6.88 -8.91
CA ALA A 112 -2.69 6.11 -8.01
C ALA A 112 -2.79 4.63 -8.42
N MET A 113 -3.00 4.34 -9.70
CA MET A 113 -3.01 2.96 -10.20
C MET A 113 -1.66 2.24 -10.01
N GLY A 114 -0.54 2.99 -10.04
CA GLY A 114 0.77 2.47 -9.68
C GLY A 114 0.80 2.00 -8.24
N PHE A 115 0.29 2.81 -7.32
CA PHE A 115 0.21 2.50 -5.89
C PHE A 115 -0.62 1.25 -5.62
N GLU A 116 -1.82 1.17 -6.16
CA GLU A 116 -2.70 0.01 -5.98
C GLU A 116 -2.05 -1.30 -6.49
N LYS A 117 -1.36 -1.24 -7.63
CA LYS A 117 -0.62 -2.41 -8.13
C LYS A 117 0.50 -2.84 -7.20
N ASP A 118 1.26 -1.90 -6.66
CA ASP A 118 2.36 -2.19 -5.75
C ASP A 118 1.84 -2.75 -4.42
N SER A 119 0.72 -2.22 -3.90
CA SER A 119 0.04 -2.74 -2.72
C SER A 119 -0.43 -4.18 -2.93
N ILE A 120 -1.08 -4.47 -4.07
CA ILE A 120 -1.53 -5.83 -4.41
C ILE A 120 -0.34 -6.80 -4.46
N VAL A 121 0.76 -6.42 -5.13
CA VAL A 121 1.96 -7.27 -5.22
C VAL A 121 2.53 -7.55 -3.84
N PHE A 122 2.63 -6.53 -2.99
CA PHE A 122 3.12 -6.69 -1.63
C PHE A 122 2.19 -7.58 -0.78
N PHE A 123 0.87 -7.37 -0.84
CA PHE A 123 -0.08 -8.15 -0.04
C PHE A 123 -0.17 -9.61 -0.49
N VAL A 124 0.05 -9.91 -1.78
CA VAL A 124 0.21 -11.29 -2.25
C VAL A 124 1.43 -11.96 -1.61
N GLN A 125 2.54 -11.24 -1.48
CA GLN A 125 3.74 -11.73 -0.78
C GLN A 125 3.46 -11.92 0.71
N LEU A 126 2.81 -10.94 1.35
CA LEU A 126 2.41 -10.99 2.75
C LEU A 126 1.52 -12.20 3.04
N LYS A 127 0.55 -12.51 2.18
CA LYS A 127 -0.31 -13.68 2.29
C LYS A 127 0.52 -14.96 2.33
N ASN A 128 1.47 -15.11 1.41
CA ASN A 128 2.31 -16.29 1.34
C ASN A 128 3.20 -16.47 2.59
N ALA A 129 3.54 -15.36 3.26
CA ALA A 129 4.29 -15.38 4.53
C ALA A 129 3.39 -15.62 5.75
N SER A 130 2.08 -15.39 5.63
CA SER A 130 1.13 -15.37 6.74
C SER A 130 0.38 -16.70 6.97
N ASP A 131 0.72 -17.79 6.28
CA ASP A 131 0.13 -19.13 6.49
C ASP A 131 0.21 -19.62 7.95
N THR A 132 0.95 -18.90 8.81
CA THR A 132 1.06 -19.15 10.25
C THR A 132 0.19 -18.22 11.11
N LEU A 133 -0.43 -17.21 10.51
CA LEU A 133 -1.27 -16.22 11.22
C LEU A 133 -2.74 -16.59 10.98
N GLY A 134 -3.33 -17.23 11.96
CA GLY A 134 -4.67 -17.83 11.90
C GLY A 134 -5.74 -17.02 11.16
N ASP A 135 -6.85 -17.67 10.86
CA ASP A 135 -7.99 -17.32 9.99
C ASP A 135 -8.64 -15.91 10.16
N GLU A 136 -8.18 -15.10 11.08
CA GLU A 136 -8.82 -13.81 11.39
C GLU A 136 -8.44 -12.67 10.44
N MET A 137 -7.33 -12.77 9.72
CA MET A 137 -6.93 -11.77 8.74
C MET A 137 -7.07 -12.30 7.33
N SER A 138 -8.11 -11.91 6.68
CA SER A 138 -8.24 -12.15 5.25
C SER A 138 -7.42 -11.15 4.47
N VAL A 139 -6.11 -11.41 4.33
CA VAL A 139 -5.25 -10.68 3.38
C VAL A 139 -5.84 -10.74 1.97
N ASP A 140 -6.52 -11.85 1.65
CA ASP A 140 -7.30 -11.99 0.42
C ASP A 140 -8.36 -10.91 0.26
N ARG A 141 -9.03 -10.55 1.34
CA ARG A 141 -10.03 -9.47 1.30
C ARG A 141 -9.39 -8.13 0.97
N LEU A 142 -8.24 -7.82 1.59
CA LEU A 142 -7.49 -6.59 1.30
C LEU A 142 -7.04 -6.57 -0.16
N ILE A 143 -6.43 -7.64 -0.66
CA ILE A 143 -6.05 -7.77 -2.08
C ILE A 143 -7.26 -7.53 -3.00
N MET A 144 -8.44 -8.05 -2.64
CA MET A 144 -9.66 -7.82 -3.43
C MET A 144 -10.14 -6.37 -3.37
N GLU A 145 -9.97 -5.69 -2.25
CA GLU A 145 -10.32 -4.27 -2.07
C GLU A 145 -9.36 -3.39 -2.88
N GLU A 146 -8.04 -3.61 -2.84
CA GLU A 146 -7.07 -2.92 -3.69
C GLU A 146 -7.34 -3.15 -5.19
N ALA A 147 -7.70 -4.36 -5.56
CA ALA A 147 -8.10 -4.65 -6.93
C ALA A 147 -9.38 -3.93 -7.36
N LYS A 148 -10.30 -3.61 -6.45
CA LYS A 148 -11.46 -2.73 -6.73
C LYS A 148 -11.04 -1.29 -6.92
N HIS A 149 -10.14 -0.78 -6.08
CA HIS A 149 -9.57 0.56 -6.21
C HIS A 149 -8.93 0.73 -7.58
N LEU A 150 -8.05 -0.21 -7.96
CA LEU A 150 -7.39 -0.21 -9.26
C LEU A 150 -8.40 -0.18 -10.42
N ARG A 151 -9.47 -1.00 -10.37
CA ARG A 151 -10.51 -1.01 -11.41
C ARG A 151 -11.30 0.31 -11.45
N LYS A 152 -11.59 0.89 -10.28
CA LYS A 152 -12.30 2.18 -10.15
C LYS A 152 -11.48 3.30 -10.78
N LEU A 153 -10.18 3.35 -10.47
CA LEU A 153 -9.23 4.32 -11.04
C LEU A 153 -9.08 4.14 -12.55
N ALA A 154 -8.88 2.90 -13.03
CA ALA A 154 -8.73 2.61 -14.46
C ALA A 154 -9.96 3.00 -15.28
N ARG A 155 -11.17 2.80 -14.75
CA ARG A 155 -12.41 3.22 -15.41
C ARG A 155 -12.45 4.72 -15.64
N ILE A 156 -12.01 5.51 -14.66
CA ILE A 156 -12.02 6.97 -14.75
C ILE A 156 -10.87 7.44 -15.63
N TYR A 157 -9.70 6.83 -15.51
CA TYR A 157 -8.55 7.08 -16.37
C TYR A 157 -8.89 6.96 -17.85
N ASN A 158 -9.58 5.87 -18.24
CA ASN A 158 -9.98 5.64 -19.63
C ASN A 158 -11.04 6.62 -20.14
N ARG A 159 -11.75 7.31 -19.26
CA ARG A 159 -12.77 8.30 -19.62
C ARG A 159 -12.24 9.73 -19.59
N ALA A 160 -11.08 9.96 -19.00
CA ALA A 160 -10.50 11.29 -18.88
C ALA A 160 -10.02 11.88 -20.22
N ASP A 161 -9.99 11.07 -21.29
CA ASP A 161 -9.63 11.49 -22.65
C ASP A 161 -10.84 11.51 -23.61
N ALA A 162 -12.04 11.19 -23.14
CA ALA A 162 -13.26 11.23 -23.95
C ALA A 162 -14.06 12.51 -23.70
#